data_8e11a661218aecff3ed58e97b99a4cc7
#
_entry.id   8e11a661218aecff3ed58e97b99a4cc7
#
_cell.length_a   1.000
_cell.length_b   1.000
_cell.length_c   1.000
_cell.angle_alpha   90.00
_cell.angle_beta   90.00
_cell.angle_gamma   90.00
#
_symmetry.space_group_name_H-M   'P 1'
#
loop_
_entity.id
_entity.type
_entity.pdbx_description
1 polymer ?
#
loop_
_entity_poly.entity_id
_entity_poly.type
_entity_poly.pdbx_seq_one_letter_code
_entity_poly.pdbx_strand_id
1 'polypeptide(L)'
;MEKETLFIAFSTQKGGAGKTTLTVLVASYLHYVKGMNVAVVDCDYPQHSIAEMRKRDLKTVMEDEHYKLMAYRQLQRIRKKAYPIAESTAEDAVAKADELLEKMPETDIVFFDLPGTVNSTGVLNTLANMDYVFSPIAADRVVMESTLRFA
;
A
#
# COMPACT_ATOMS: atom_id res chain seq x y z
N MET A 1 -2.00 -27.04 3.68
CA MET A 1 -1.65 -26.04 2.63
C MET A 1 -1.12 -24.80 3.30
N GLU A 2 0.09 -24.46 2.99
CA GLU A 2 0.59 -23.14 3.39
C GLU A 2 -0.19 -22.07 2.64
N LYS A 3 -0.64 -21.07 3.39
CA LYS A 3 -1.35 -19.92 2.83
C LYS A 3 -0.35 -19.02 2.14
N GLU A 4 -0.49 -18.83 0.84
CA GLU A 4 0.34 -17.89 0.11
C GLU A 4 -0.12 -16.46 0.36
N THR A 5 0.83 -15.58 0.70
CA THR A 5 0.57 -14.15 0.78
C THR A 5 0.41 -13.58 -0.62
N LEU A 6 -0.67 -12.83 -0.86
CA LEU A 6 -0.88 -12.16 -2.13
C LEU A 6 -0.09 -10.86 -2.21
N PHE A 7 0.61 -10.66 -3.32
CA PHE A 7 1.29 -9.41 -3.66
C PHE A 7 0.44 -8.65 -4.67
N ILE A 8 0.01 -7.46 -4.29
CA ILE A 8 -0.90 -6.64 -5.11
C ILE A 8 -0.30 -5.24 -5.26
N ALA A 9 -0.20 -4.76 -6.49
CA ALA A 9 0.25 -3.41 -6.77
C ALA A 9 -0.88 -2.56 -7.36
N PHE A 10 -0.88 -1.29 -6.98
CA PHE A 10 -1.60 -0.24 -7.68
C PHE A 10 -0.57 0.56 -8.47
N SER A 11 -0.70 0.62 -9.77
CA SER A 11 0.28 1.29 -10.61
C SER A 11 -0.37 1.91 -11.84
N THR A 12 0.12 3.09 -12.24
CA THR A 12 -0.26 3.76 -13.48
C THR A 12 0.98 4.39 -14.09
N GLN A 13 0.91 4.69 -15.38
CA GLN A 13 2.01 5.37 -16.08
C GLN A 13 2.20 6.81 -15.59
N LYS A 14 1.13 7.47 -15.17
CA LYS A 14 1.16 8.84 -14.61
C LYS A 14 0.54 8.86 -13.23
N GLY A 15 1.12 9.65 -12.32
CA GLY A 15 0.46 10.01 -11.08
C GLY A 15 -0.83 10.80 -11.35
N GLY A 16 -1.74 10.90 -10.40
CA GLY A 16 -2.98 11.66 -10.52
C GLY A 16 -4.24 10.85 -10.72
N ALA A 17 -4.17 9.53 -10.86
CA ALA A 17 -5.34 8.66 -10.87
C ALA A 17 -5.76 8.20 -9.46
N GLY A 18 -5.22 8.83 -8.41
CA GLY A 18 -5.53 8.49 -7.02
C GLY A 18 -4.90 7.19 -6.53
N LYS A 19 -3.80 6.75 -7.16
CA LYS A 19 -3.13 5.48 -6.85
C LYS A 19 -2.80 5.34 -5.35
N THR A 20 -2.13 6.32 -4.75
CA THR A 20 -1.76 6.29 -3.33
C THR A 20 -2.99 6.30 -2.43
N THR A 21 -3.95 7.17 -2.71
CA THR A 21 -5.21 7.25 -1.96
C THR A 21 -5.97 5.92 -2.03
N LEU A 22 -6.07 5.33 -3.21
CA LEU A 22 -6.76 4.05 -3.39
C LEU A 22 -6.05 2.92 -2.66
N THR A 23 -4.71 2.89 -2.69
CA THR A 23 -3.93 1.91 -1.93
C THR A 23 -4.26 2.00 -0.43
N VAL A 24 -4.25 3.20 0.14
CA VAL A 24 -4.55 3.42 1.56
C VAL A 24 -5.99 3.01 1.89
N LEU A 25 -6.96 3.38 1.06
CA LEU A 25 -8.37 3.05 1.30
C LEU A 25 -8.61 1.55 1.27
N VAL A 26 -8.09 0.86 0.27
CA VAL A 26 -8.27 -0.59 0.14
C VAL A 26 -7.55 -1.34 1.26
N ALA A 27 -6.29 -0.97 1.55
CA ALA A 27 -5.52 -1.57 2.64
C ALA A 27 -6.23 -1.40 3.98
N SER A 28 -6.71 -0.20 4.28
CA SER A 28 -7.42 0.11 5.51
C SER A 28 -8.75 -0.66 5.62
N TYR A 29 -9.51 -0.73 4.55
CA TYR A 29 -10.76 -1.48 4.53
C TYR A 29 -10.55 -2.97 4.79
N LEU A 30 -9.60 -3.58 4.10
CA LEU A 30 -9.32 -5.01 4.27
C LEU A 30 -8.79 -5.32 5.66
N HIS A 31 -7.91 -4.47 6.18
CA HIS A 31 -7.29 -4.69 7.49
C HIS A 31 -8.25 -4.43 8.65
N TYR A 32 -8.92 -3.28 8.65
CA TYR A 32 -9.73 -2.84 9.79
C TYR A 32 -11.18 -3.31 9.74
N VAL A 33 -11.74 -3.53 8.56
CA VAL A 33 -13.16 -3.91 8.39
C VAL A 33 -13.30 -5.39 8.07
N LYS A 34 -12.54 -5.91 7.12
CA LYS A 34 -12.62 -7.32 6.71
C LYS A 34 -11.80 -8.28 7.56
N GLY A 35 -10.97 -7.75 8.46
CA GLY A 35 -10.20 -8.59 9.37
C GLY A 35 -9.01 -9.32 8.74
N MET A 36 -8.58 -8.94 7.54
CA MET A 36 -7.39 -9.49 6.89
C MET A 36 -6.12 -8.87 7.46
N ASN A 37 -5.03 -9.61 7.46
CA ASN A 37 -3.73 -9.07 7.86
C ASN A 37 -3.03 -8.47 6.66
N VAL A 38 -2.94 -7.15 6.63
CA VAL A 38 -2.42 -6.36 5.51
C VAL A 38 -1.08 -5.74 5.88
N ALA A 39 -0.20 -5.61 4.90
CA ALA A 39 1.01 -4.80 4.97
C ALA A 39 1.13 -3.96 3.72
N VAL A 40 1.85 -2.86 3.81
CA VAL A 40 2.09 -1.96 2.67
C VAL A 40 3.59 -1.74 2.51
N VAL A 41 4.07 -1.86 1.28
CA VAL A 41 5.43 -1.46 0.89
C VAL A 41 5.31 -0.18 0.06
N ASP A 42 5.79 0.92 0.63
CA ASP A 42 5.75 2.24 0.01
C ASP A 42 7.02 2.43 -0.81
N CYS A 43 6.92 2.29 -2.12
CA CYS A 43 8.03 2.35 -3.06
C CYS A 43 8.09 3.69 -3.81
N ASP A 44 7.28 4.67 -3.44
CA ASP A 44 7.25 5.98 -4.08
C ASP A 44 8.37 6.88 -3.54
N TYR A 45 9.61 6.44 -3.76
CA TYR A 45 10.81 7.15 -3.35
C TYR A 45 11.03 8.40 -4.21
N PRO A 46 11.46 9.56 -3.65
CA PRO A 46 11.77 9.78 -2.23
C PRO A 46 10.60 10.27 -1.38
N GLN A 47 9.41 10.49 -1.96
CA GLN A 47 8.27 11.09 -1.25
C GLN A 47 7.72 10.20 -0.14
N HIS A 48 7.60 8.90 -0.37
CA HIS A 48 7.00 7.94 0.56
C HIS A 48 5.68 8.45 1.12
N SER A 49 4.75 8.79 0.23
CA SER A 49 3.51 9.48 0.57
C SER A 49 2.65 8.74 1.60
N ILE A 50 2.59 7.41 1.54
CA ILE A 50 1.81 6.61 2.50
C ILE A 50 2.46 6.64 3.88
N ALA A 51 3.78 6.47 3.95
CA ALA A 51 4.50 6.53 5.21
C ALA A 51 4.38 7.92 5.85
N GLU A 52 4.49 8.97 5.05
CA GLU A 52 4.32 10.34 5.54
C GLU A 52 2.89 10.64 6.01
N MET A 53 1.88 10.13 5.30
CA MET A 53 0.49 10.21 5.76
C MET A 53 0.31 9.55 7.12
N ARG A 54 0.86 8.37 7.32
CA ARG A 54 0.80 7.65 8.61
C ARG A 54 1.45 8.45 9.73
N LYS A 55 2.62 9.05 9.49
CA LYS A 55 3.31 9.89 10.49
C LYS A 55 2.47 11.09 10.87
N ARG A 56 1.89 11.77 9.89
CA ARG A 56 1.04 12.93 10.12
C ARG A 56 -0.23 12.56 10.91
N ASP A 57 -0.90 11.50 10.50
CA ASP A 57 -2.13 11.05 11.15
C ASP A 57 -1.85 10.58 12.58
N LEU A 58 -0.75 9.88 12.80
CA LEU A 58 -0.34 9.46 14.13
C LEU A 58 -0.07 10.66 15.03
N LYS A 59 0.60 11.69 14.53
CA LYS A 59 0.83 12.94 15.27
C LYS A 59 -0.50 13.59 15.67
N THR A 60 -1.45 13.72 14.72
CA THR A 60 -2.77 14.29 14.99
C THR A 60 -3.51 13.51 16.08
N VAL A 61 -3.49 12.18 15.98
CA VAL A 61 -4.14 11.30 16.96
C VAL A 61 -3.49 11.45 18.34
N MET A 62 -2.17 11.52 18.42
CA MET A 62 -1.45 11.62 19.70
C MET A 62 -1.60 12.99 20.35
N GLU A 63 -1.86 14.04 19.60
CA GLU A 63 -2.06 15.41 20.11
C GLU A 63 -3.51 15.69 20.56
N ASP A 64 -4.48 14.84 20.20
CA ASP A 64 -5.88 15.01 20.54
C ASP A 64 -6.41 13.82 21.34
N GLU A 65 -6.81 14.04 22.57
CA GLU A 65 -7.28 12.99 23.49
C GLU A 65 -8.53 12.27 22.96
N HIS A 66 -9.39 12.97 22.24
CA HIS A 66 -10.59 12.36 21.65
C HIS A 66 -10.23 11.35 20.55
N TYR A 67 -9.37 11.76 19.61
CA TYR A 67 -8.89 10.86 18.54
C TYR A 67 -8.06 9.71 19.09
N LYS A 68 -7.24 9.97 20.08
CA LYS A 68 -6.46 8.94 20.77
C LYS A 68 -7.35 7.86 21.39
N LEU A 69 -8.42 8.28 22.05
CA LEU A 69 -9.38 7.35 22.65
C LEU A 69 -10.14 6.55 21.58
N MET A 70 -10.57 7.22 20.50
CA MET A 70 -11.24 6.54 19.37
C MET A 70 -10.35 5.49 18.72
N ALA A 71 -9.10 5.84 18.43
CA ALA A 71 -8.11 4.92 17.84
C ALA A 71 -7.87 3.71 18.75
N TYR A 72 -7.68 3.96 20.04
CA TYR A 72 -7.49 2.90 21.03
C TYR A 72 -8.68 1.93 21.07
N ARG A 73 -9.91 2.46 21.12
CA ARG A 73 -11.13 1.64 21.11
C ARG A 73 -11.28 0.81 19.84
N GLN A 74 -10.96 1.40 18.70
CA GLN A 74 -11.01 0.69 17.41
C GLN A 74 -10.03 -0.48 17.38
N LEU A 75 -8.78 -0.25 17.75
CA LEU A 75 -7.74 -1.28 17.75
C LEU A 75 -8.05 -2.38 18.76
N GLN A 76 -8.59 -2.03 19.93
CA GLN A 76 -9.05 -3.04 20.89
C GLN A 76 -10.20 -3.88 20.35
N ARG A 77 -11.17 -3.25 19.69
CA ARG A 77 -12.32 -3.97 19.13
C ARG A 77 -11.93 -5.00 18.08
N ILE A 78 -10.98 -4.66 17.21
CA ILE A 78 -10.49 -5.58 16.18
C ILE A 78 -9.39 -6.51 16.67
N ARG A 79 -8.86 -6.28 17.87
CA ARG A 79 -7.80 -7.07 18.53
C ARG A 79 -6.52 -7.20 17.70
N LYS A 80 -6.14 -6.15 17.02
CA LYS A 80 -4.88 -6.11 16.28
C LYS A 80 -4.33 -4.69 16.14
N LYS A 81 -3.05 -4.62 15.78
CA LYS A 81 -2.35 -3.36 15.56
C LYS A 81 -2.65 -2.79 14.17
N ALA A 82 -2.28 -1.53 13.94
CA ALA A 82 -2.32 -0.93 12.63
C ALA A 82 -1.42 -1.72 11.66
N TYR A 83 -1.82 -1.80 10.38
CA TYR A 83 -1.00 -2.50 9.40
C TYR A 83 0.36 -1.82 9.24
N PRO A 84 1.44 -2.61 9.09
CA PRO A 84 2.77 -2.04 8.90
C PRO A 84 2.93 -1.39 7.53
N ILE A 85 3.73 -0.33 7.50
CA ILE A 85 4.13 0.36 6.26
C ILE A 85 5.65 0.36 6.22
N ALA A 86 6.22 -0.31 5.23
CA ALA A 86 7.66 -0.34 5.00
C ALA A 86 8.02 0.59 3.85
N GLU A 87 9.03 1.43 4.05
CA GLU A 87 9.58 2.28 3.00
C GLU A 87 10.58 1.49 2.17
N SER A 88 10.53 1.64 0.85
CA SER A 88 11.43 0.96 -0.06
C SER A 88 11.65 1.76 -1.35
N THR A 89 12.44 1.21 -2.24
CA THR A 89 12.54 1.63 -3.64
C THR A 89 11.86 0.57 -4.50
N ALA A 90 11.64 0.87 -5.79
CA ALA A 90 11.05 -0.10 -6.71
C ALA A 90 11.96 -1.34 -6.89
N GLU A 91 13.27 -1.16 -6.88
CA GLU A 91 14.24 -2.24 -7.02
C GLU A 91 14.24 -3.19 -5.82
N ASP A 92 14.07 -2.66 -4.62
CA ASP A 92 14.17 -3.41 -3.37
C ASP A 92 12.82 -3.86 -2.82
N ALA A 93 11.75 -3.58 -3.53
CA ALA A 93 10.37 -3.76 -3.04
C ALA A 93 10.06 -5.21 -2.65
N VAL A 94 10.39 -6.17 -3.50
CA VAL A 94 10.12 -7.60 -3.22
C VAL A 94 10.96 -8.10 -2.05
N ALA A 95 12.25 -7.74 -2.02
CA ALA A 95 13.14 -8.08 -0.91
C ALA A 95 12.62 -7.51 0.41
N LYS A 96 12.10 -6.30 0.39
CA LYS A 96 11.51 -5.65 1.56
C LYS A 96 10.24 -6.35 2.03
N ALA A 97 9.41 -6.79 1.09
CA ALA A 97 8.23 -7.58 1.41
C ALA A 97 8.61 -8.94 2.03
N ASP A 98 9.58 -9.63 1.48
CA ASP A 98 10.06 -10.90 2.02
C ASP A 98 10.60 -10.73 3.45
N GLU A 99 11.38 -9.69 3.72
CA GLU A 99 11.86 -9.36 5.05
C GLU A 99 10.70 -9.12 6.03
N LEU A 100 9.66 -8.43 5.58
CA LEU A 100 8.47 -8.17 6.37
C LEU A 100 7.72 -9.47 6.68
N LEU A 101 7.58 -10.36 5.71
CA LEU A 101 6.90 -11.66 5.87
C LEU A 101 7.65 -12.60 6.81
N GLU A 102 8.99 -12.53 6.89
CA GLU A 102 9.75 -13.28 7.87
C GLU A 102 9.38 -12.88 9.31
N LYS A 103 9.12 -11.61 9.54
CA LYS A 103 8.72 -11.08 10.84
C LYS A 103 7.23 -11.26 11.12
N MET A 104 6.41 -11.26 10.08
CA MET A 104 4.94 -11.29 10.17
C MET A 104 4.36 -12.32 9.19
N PRO A 105 4.59 -13.63 9.44
CA PRO A 105 4.19 -14.68 8.50
C PRO A 105 2.68 -14.85 8.35
N GLU A 106 1.89 -14.27 9.26
CA GLU A 106 0.42 -14.28 9.21
C GLU A 106 -0.15 -13.27 8.21
N THR A 107 0.68 -12.49 7.53
CA THR A 107 0.23 -11.48 6.57
C THR A 107 -0.49 -12.13 5.38
N ASP A 108 -1.69 -11.67 5.10
CA ASP A 108 -2.53 -12.18 4.00
C ASP A 108 -2.23 -11.49 2.67
N ILE A 109 -2.03 -10.17 2.72
CA ILE A 109 -1.83 -9.34 1.52
C ILE A 109 -0.74 -8.32 1.79
N VAL A 110 0.15 -8.15 0.81
CA VAL A 110 1.09 -7.02 0.77
C VAL A 110 0.72 -6.14 -0.41
N PHE A 111 0.42 -4.87 -0.15
CA PHE A 111 0.21 -3.86 -1.17
C PHE A 111 1.50 -3.12 -1.46
N PHE A 112 1.76 -2.88 -2.74
CA PHE A 112 2.93 -2.13 -3.20
C PHE A 112 2.43 -0.83 -3.85
N ASP A 113 2.85 0.31 -3.30
CA ASP A 113 2.63 1.61 -3.92
C ASP A 113 3.85 1.97 -4.76
N LEU A 114 3.76 1.67 -6.06
CA LEU A 114 4.86 1.86 -6.99
C LEU A 114 4.87 3.27 -7.58
N PRO A 115 6.06 3.81 -7.97
CA PRO A 115 6.12 5.11 -8.62
C PRO A 115 5.37 5.12 -9.94
N GLY A 116 4.92 6.32 -10.36
CA GLY A 116 4.12 6.50 -11.57
C GLY A 116 4.88 6.35 -12.89
N THR A 117 6.13 5.91 -12.87
CA THR A 117 6.93 5.68 -14.08
C THR A 117 7.19 4.20 -14.27
N VAL A 118 6.86 3.68 -15.45
CA VAL A 118 7.05 2.26 -15.80
C VAL A 118 8.31 2.00 -16.62
N ASN A 119 9.12 3.03 -16.86
CA ASN A 119 10.34 2.90 -17.69
C ASN A 119 11.54 2.40 -16.89
N SER A 120 11.41 2.18 -15.60
CA SER A 120 12.45 1.65 -14.73
C SER A 120 12.43 0.13 -14.75
N THR A 121 13.59 -0.49 -14.92
CA THR A 121 13.76 -1.95 -14.81
C THR A 121 13.30 -2.45 -13.43
N GLY A 122 13.57 -1.68 -12.37
CA GLY A 122 13.12 -2.02 -11.03
C GLY A 122 11.62 -2.12 -10.89
N VAL A 123 10.87 -1.17 -11.47
CA VAL A 123 9.40 -1.20 -11.48
C VAL A 123 8.88 -2.42 -12.25
N LEU A 124 9.43 -2.70 -13.43
CA LEU A 124 9.02 -3.84 -14.25
C LEU A 124 9.28 -5.17 -13.54
N ASN A 125 10.45 -5.33 -12.94
CA ASN A 125 10.78 -6.54 -12.18
C ASN A 125 9.84 -6.74 -11.00
N THR A 126 9.52 -5.67 -10.29
CA THR A 126 8.58 -5.73 -9.17
C THR A 126 7.18 -6.10 -9.64
N LEU A 127 6.70 -5.49 -10.73
CA LEU A 127 5.40 -5.82 -11.32
C LEU A 127 5.32 -7.29 -11.75
N ALA A 128 6.40 -7.85 -12.27
CA ALA A 128 6.46 -9.26 -12.68
C ALA A 128 6.29 -10.24 -11.52
N ASN A 129 6.54 -9.79 -10.28
CA ASN A 129 6.37 -10.60 -9.07
C ASN A 129 5.01 -10.42 -8.39
N MET A 130 4.13 -9.58 -8.95
CA MET A 130 2.81 -9.34 -8.37
C MET A 130 1.82 -10.42 -8.78
N ASP A 131 0.92 -10.79 -7.87
CA ASP A 131 -0.21 -11.65 -8.20
C ASP A 131 -1.30 -10.88 -8.93
N TYR A 132 -1.50 -9.62 -8.56
CA TYR A 132 -2.47 -8.72 -9.19
C TYR A 132 -1.89 -7.32 -9.33
N VAL A 133 -2.17 -6.67 -10.44
CA VAL A 133 -1.85 -5.26 -10.67
C VAL A 133 -3.14 -4.53 -11.03
N PHE A 134 -3.49 -3.51 -10.26
CA PHE A 134 -4.64 -2.67 -10.50
C PHE A 134 -4.21 -1.32 -11.06
N SER A 135 -4.81 -0.93 -12.17
CA SER A 135 -4.57 0.36 -12.81
C SER A 135 -5.81 1.23 -12.65
N PRO A 136 -5.83 2.18 -11.72
CA PRO A 136 -6.98 3.06 -11.53
C PRO A 136 -7.28 3.87 -12.80
N ILE A 137 -8.56 3.99 -13.14
CA ILE A 137 -9.04 4.76 -14.29
C ILE A 137 -9.95 5.87 -13.77
N ALA A 138 -9.65 7.12 -14.16
CA ALA A 138 -10.54 8.24 -13.92
C ALA A 138 -11.25 8.62 -15.24
N ALA A 139 -12.39 9.29 -15.12
CA ALA A 139 -13.15 9.77 -16.28
C ALA A 139 -12.51 11.00 -16.93
N ASP A 140 -11.19 11.04 -16.97
CA ASP A 140 -10.39 12.06 -17.64
C ASP A 140 -9.68 11.41 -18.83
N ARG A 141 -9.79 12.01 -19.99
CA ARG A 141 -9.26 11.44 -21.23
C ARG A 141 -7.75 11.17 -21.14
N VAL A 142 -6.99 12.11 -20.59
CA VAL A 142 -5.53 11.98 -20.51
C VAL A 142 -5.14 10.83 -19.56
N VAL A 143 -5.81 10.74 -18.42
CA VAL A 143 -5.59 9.66 -17.44
C VAL A 143 -5.99 8.31 -18.02
N MET A 144 -7.14 8.25 -18.73
CA MET A 144 -7.61 7.02 -19.38
C MET A 144 -6.64 6.54 -20.45
N GLU A 145 -6.16 7.41 -21.32
CA GLU A 145 -5.19 7.07 -22.36
C GLU A 145 -3.88 6.56 -21.75
N SER A 146 -3.39 7.21 -20.69
CA SER A 146 -2.19 6.79 -19.98
C SER A 146 -2.36 5.40 -19.35
N THR A 147 -3.49 5.15 -18.70
CA THR A 147 -3.79 3.87 -18.06
C THR A 147 -3.92 2.74 -19.09
N LEU A 148 -4.59 3.00 -20.20
CA LEU A 148 -4.74 2.01 -21.29
C LEU A 148 -3.41 1.65 -21.93
N ARG A 149 -2.49 2.60 -22.06
CA ARG A 149 -1.13 2.31 -22.55
C ARG A 149 -0.34 1.46 -21.58
N PHE A 150 -0.55 1.65 -20.28
CA PHE A 150 0.09 0.85 -19.24
C PHE A 150 -0.45 -0.58 -19.22
N ALA A 151 -1.74 -0.72 -19.34
CA ALA A 151 -2.41 -2.03 -19.32
C ALA A 151 -2.12 -2.82 -20.59
#